data_866fcdf6be617aec037cb6d9b424abb3
#
_entry.id   866fcdf6be617aec037cb6d9b424abb3
#
_cell.length_a   1.000
_cell.length_b   1.000
_cell.length_c   1.000
_cell.angle_alpha   90.00
_cell.angle_beta   90.00
_cell.angle_gamma   90.00
#
_symmetry.space_group_name_H-M   'P 1'
#
loop_
_entity.id
_entity.type
_entity.pdbx_description
1 polymer ?
#
loop_
_entity_poly.entity_id
_entity_poly.type
_entity_poly.pdbx_seq_one_letter_code
_entity_poly.pdbx_strand_id
1 'polypeptide(L)'
;QPDTFNKPQGVFSAPSGRLYVADTDNGRLVVFDKDYAYVTTIDPPSADILPENFKYNPKAVAVDKAGRIYVVSMNTNMGVIALDKNGGFEAFIGAQRVKPNLAELFWRTFMTEEQKAMTTSFVPVEYSNLTIDDKGFVYVTASSIDRYTLYNTIWTRSADSSYAPIKKINPSGTDVLSRTGFFPPVGDINFDAYTGAKEPVDPSSI
;
A
#
# COMPACT_ATOMS: atom_id res chain seq x y z
N GLN A 1 -9.72 14.42 -24.67
CA GLN A 1 -9.38 15.18 -23.47
C GLN A 1 -10.39 14.80 -22.39
N PRO A 2 -9.95 14.43 -21.19
CA PRO A 2 -10.89 14.11 -20.12
C PRO A 2 -11.67 15.39 -19.75
N ASP A 3 -12.98 15.31 -19.75
CA ASP A 3 -13.84 16.47 -19.58
C ASP A 3 -13.77 17.04 -18.15
N THR A 4 -13.63 16.16 -17.14
CA THR A 4 -13.53 16.55 -15.72
C THR A 4 -12.82 15.50 -14.89
N PHE A 5 -12.12 15.93 -13.85
CA PHE A 5 -11.65 15.08 -12.78
C PHE A 5 -12.78 14.79 -11.78
N ASN A 6 -12.72 13.62 -11.16
CA ASN A 6 -13.62 13.26 -10.07
C ASN A 6 -12.82 12.78 -8.86
N LYS A 7 -12.69 13.64 -7.85
CA LYS A 7 -11.91 13.46 -6.63
C LYS A 7 -10.49 12.91 -6.87
N PRO A 8 -9.65 13.60 -7.66
CA PRO A 8 -8.27 13.19 -7.84
C PRO A 8 -7.54 13.23 -6.49
N GLN A 9 -6.78 12.18 -6.15
CA GLN A 9 -6.10 12.09 -4.85
C GLN A 9 -4.57 12.08 -4.97
N GLY A 10 -4.03 11.65 -6.09
CA GLY A 10 -2.58 11.54 -6.28
C GLY A 10 -2.09 12.25 -7.51
N VAL A 11 -0.89 12.82 -7.40
CA VAL A 11 -0.16 13.43 -8.51
C VAL A 11 1.32 13.07 -8.41
N PHE A 12 1.94 12.79 -9.55
CA PHE A 12 3.36 12.47 -9.62
C PHE A 12 3.99 13.08 -10.87
N SER A 13 5.12 13.77 -10.66
CA SER A 13 5.95 14.26 -11.77
C SER A 13 7.06 13.25 -12.05
N ALA A 14 6.99 12.61 -13.21
CA ALA A 14 7.95 11.61 -13.63
C ALA A 14 9.29 12.26 -14.06
N PRO A 15 10.41 11.49 -14.01
CA PRO A 15 11.70 11.97 -14.51
C PRO A 15 11.70 12.41 -15.97
N SER A 16 10.74 11.95 -16.77
CA SER A 16 10.52 12.36 -18.15
C SER A 16 9.90 13.77 -18.30
N GLY A 17 9.50 14.40 -17.19
CA GLY A 17 8.74 15.65 -17.16
C GLY A 17 7.22 15.47 -17.33
N ARG A 18 6.73 14.25 -17.53
CA ARG A 18 5.29 13.96 -17.58
C ARG A 18 4.67 14.03 -16.19
N LEU A 19 3.46 14.55 -16.13
CA LEU A 19 2.63 14.59 -14.92
C LEU A 19 1.56 13.50 -15.01
N TYR A 20 1.48 12.67 -13.99
CA TYR A 20 0.47 11.64 -13.84
C TYR A 20 -0.49 12.03 -12.72
N VAL A 21 -1.77 11.99 -13.00
CA VAL A 21 -2.84 12.31 -12.03
C VAL A 21 -3.71 11.08 -11.80
N ALA A 22 -3.83 10.67 -10.55
CA ALA A 22 -4.74 9.60 -10.14
C ALA A 22 -6.16 10.18 -9.99
N ASP A 23 -6.99 9.97 -11.00
CA ASP A 23 -8.39 10.44 -11.07
C ASP A 23 -9.29 9.37 -10.45
N THR A 24 -9.33 9.37 -9.11
CA THR A 24 -9.74 8.27 -8.24
C THR A 24 -11.14 7.75 -8.53
N ASP A 25 -12.15 8.63 -8.48
CA ASP A 25 -13.54 8.20 -8.66
C ASP A 25 -13.91 7.98 -10.14
N ASN A 26 -13.09 8.43 -11.07
CA ASN A 26 -13.19 8.07 -12.48
C ASN A 26 -12.43 6.78 -12.82
N GLY A 27 -11.68 6.21 -11.87
CA GLY A 27 -10.99 4.94 -12.01
C GLY A 27 -9.90 4.93 -13.09
N ARG A 28 -9.16 6.02 -13.25
CA ARG A 28 -8.17 6.18 -14.33
C ARG A 28 -6.96 6.99 -13.91
N LEU A 29 -5.88 6.90 -14.68
CA LEU A 29 -4.78 7.87 -14.61
C LEU A 29 -4.85 8.80 -15.82
N VAL A 30 -4.65 10.08 -15.59
CA VAL A 30 -4.56 11.09 -16.67
C VAL A 30 -3.12 11.59 -16.77
N VAL A 31 -2.57 11.61 -17.97
CA VAL A 31 -1.18 11.95 -18.22
C VAL A 31 -1.09 13.26 -19.01
N PHE A 32 -0.26 14.16 -18.52
CA PHE A 32 0.08 15.43 -19.16
C PHE A 32 1.57 15.45 -19.47
N ASP A 33 1.95 16.27 -20.45
CA ASP A 33 3.35 16.55 -20.73
C ASP A 33 3.91 17.64 -19.77
N LYS A 34 5.18 18.02 -20.00
CA LYS A 34 5.87 19.05 -19.21
C LYS A 34 5.24 20.47 -19.34
N ASP A 35 4.45 20.73 -20.37
CA ASP A 35 3.76 21.98 -20.63
C ASP A 35 2.28 21.90 -20.20
N TYR A 36 1.93 20.85 -19.45
CA TYR A 36 0.58 20.54 -18.97
C TYR A 36 -0.45 20.29 -20.08
N ALA A 37 0.00 19.98 -21.30
CA ALA A 37 -0.89 19.53 -22.35
C ALA A 37 -1.29 18.07 -22.13
N TYR A 38 -2.55 17.75 -22.36
CA TYR A 38 -3.06 16.37 -22.25
C TYR A 38 -2.34 15.43 -23.25
N VAL A 39 -1.85 14.32 -22.74
CA VAL A 39 -1.17 13.30 -23.55
C VAL A 39 -2.08 12.09 -23.76
N THR A 40 -2.52 11.46 -22.66
CA THR A 40 -3.33 10.24 -22.73
C THR A 40 -4.05 9.97 -21.41
N THR A 41 -5.00 9.04 -21.47
CA THR A 41 -5.62 8.42 -20.31
C THR A 41 -5.19 6.95 -20.24
N ILE A 42 -4.88 6.47 -19.06
CA ILE A 42 -4.62 5.06 -18.77
C ILE A 42 -5.82 4.54 -18.01
N ASP A 43 -6.56 3.67 -18.67
CA ASP A 43 -7.77 3.04 -18.16
C ASP A 43 -7.44 1.94 -17.13
N PRO A 44 -8.44 1.39 -16.42
CA PRO A 44 -8.23 0.29 -15.50
C PRO A 44 -7.50 -0.89 -16.16
N PRO A 45 -6.50 -1.48 -15.48
CA PRO A 45 -5.81 -2.64 -16.02
C PRO A 45 -6.77 -3.82 -16.19
N SER A 46 -6.55 -4.61 -17.24
CA SER A 46 -7.25 -5.86 -17.49
C SER A 46 -6.25 -7.01 -17.47
N ALA A 47 -6.52 -8.02 -16.63
CA ALA A 47 -5.75 -9.26 -16.56
C ALA A 47 -6.58 -10.36 -15.92
N ASP A 48 -6.36 -11.61 -16.31
CA ASP A 48 -7.11 -12.78 -15.79
C ASP A 48 -6.93 -12.99 -14.27
N ILE A 49 -5.84 -12.48 -13.71
CA ILE A 49 -5.55 -12.56 -12.28
C ILE A 49 -6.39 -11.57 -11.44
N LEU A 50 -7.00 -10.57 -12.07
CA LEU A 50 -7.84 -9.60 -11.37
C LEU A 50 -9.20 -10.23 -11.05
N PRO A 51 -9.75 -9.98 -9.84
CA PRO A 51 -11.12 -10.42 -9.52
C PRO A 51 -12.15 -9.86 -10.51
N GLU A 52 -13.20 -10.62 -10.82
CA GLU A 52 -14.26 -10.18 -11.75
C GLU A 52 -14.91 -8.85 -11.35
N ASN A 53 -14.95 -8.55 -10.06
CA ASN A 53 -15.50 -7.30 -9.50
C ASN A 53 -14.42 -6.32 -9.04
N PHE A 54 -13.22 -6.41 -9.61
CA PHE A 54 -12.11 -5.53 -9.29
C PHE A 54 -12.48 -4.06 -9.55
N LYS A 55 -12.40 -3.25 -8.50
CA LYS A 55 -12.62 -1.80 -8.60
C LYS A 55 -11.28 -1.09 -8.59
N TYR A 56 -10.97 -0.42 -9.68
CA TYR A 56 -9.77 0.39 -9.81
C TYR A 56 -10.06 1.83 -9.40
N ASN A 57 -9.64 2.20 -8.19
CA ASN A 57 -9.74 3.56 -7.67
C ASN A 57 -8.32 4.03 -7.31
N PRO A 58 -7.54 4.51 -8.29
CA PRO A 58 -6.14 4.92 -8.07
C PRO A 58 -6.09 6.09 -7.09
N LYS A 59 -5.28 5.94 -6.04
CA LYS A 59 -5.11 6.91 -4.98
C LYS A 59 -3.74 7.59 -5.01
N ALA A 60 -2.72 6.83 -5.36
CA ALA A 60 -1.37 7.33 -5.51
C ALA A 60 -0.70 6.66 -6.71
N VAL A 61 0.20 7.37 -7.36
CA VAL A 61 0.93 6.92 -8.55
C VAL A 61 2.39 7.35 -8.46
N ALA A 62 3.30 6.50 -8.94
CA ALA A 62 4.68 6.87 -9.22
C ALA A 62 5.16 6.18 -10.50
N VAL A 63 6.20 6.73 -11.13
CA VAL A 63 6.73 6.23 -12.40
C VAL A 63 8.24 6.18 -12.32
N ASP A 64 8.83 5.05 -12.70
CA ASP A 64 10.27 4.89 -12.72
C ASP A 64 10.93 5.47 -14.00
N LYS A 65 12.25 5.43 -14.04
CA LYS A 65 13.03 5.92 -15.19
C LYS A 65 12.80 5.10 -16.47
N ALA A 66 12.33 3.86 -16.35
CA ALA A 66 11.97 3.01 -17.47
C ALA A 66 10.55 3.25 -18.00
N GLY A 67 9.78 4.06 -17.28
CA GLY A 67 8.40 4.39 -17.60
C GLY A 67 7.38 3.41 -17.03
N ARG A 68 7.78 2.45 -16.18
CA ARG A 68 6.84 1.57 -15.47
C ARG A 68 6.08 2.38 -14.45
N ILE A 69 4.79 2.10 -14.35
CA ILE A 69 3.84 2.86 -13.55
C ILE A 69 3.44 2.02 -12.35
N TYR A 70 3.54 2.59 -11.16
CA TYR A 70 3.17 1.96 -9.90
C TYR A 70 1.99 2.68 -9.31
N VAL A 71 0.94 1.94 -8.94
CA VAL A 71 -0.33 2.51 -8.47
C VAL A 71 -0.77 1.86 -7.16
N VAL A 72 -1.08 2.69 -6.19
CA VAL A 72 -1.89 2.29 -5.02
C VAL A 72 -3.34 2.57 -5.36
N SER A 73 -4.17 1.52 -5.36
CA SER A 73 -5.61 1.64 -5.56
C SER A 73 -6.35 1.39 -4.24
N MET A 74 -7.41 2.14 -4.00
CA MET A 74 -8.29 1.94 -2.84
C MET A 74 -8.96 0.56 -2.92
N ASN A 75 -9.29 0.00 -1.77
CA ASN A 75 -9.95 -1.30 -1.65
C ASN A 75 -9.16 -2.46 -2.29
N THR A 76 -7.85 -2.29 -2.45
CA THR A 76 -6.95 -3.31 -3.00
C THR A 76 -5.95 -3.72 -1.93
N ASN A 77 -6.08 -4.95 -1.45
CA ASN A 77 -5.17 -5.58 -0.48
C ASN A 77 -4.12 -6.48 -1.14
N MET A 78 -4.04 -6.45 -2.47
CA MET A 78 -3.11 -7.25 -3.27
C MET A 78 -1.72 -6.60 -3.41
N GLY A 79 -1.53 -5.41 -2.82
CA GLY A 79 -0.29 -4.66 -2.92
C GLY A 79 -0.36 -3.48 -3.88
N VAL A 80 0.79 -3.08 -4.40
CA VAL A 80 0.92 -2.03 -5.43
C VAL A 80 0.73 -2.67 -6.80
N ILE A 81 -0.07 -2.06 -7.63
CA ILE A 81 -0.27 -2.46 -9.02
C ILE A 81 0.91 -1.93 -9.84
N ALA A 82 1.66 -2.81 -10.49
CA ALA A 82 2.69 -2.44 -11.45
C ALA A 82 2.13 -2.57 -12.87
N LEU A 83 2.27 -1.51 -13.64
CA LEU A 83 1.85 -1.42 -15.03
C LEU A 83 3.07 -1.11 -15.91
N ASP A 84 3.04 -1.56 -17.14
CA ASP A 84 3.99 -1.15 -18.15
C ASP A 84 3.80 0.34 -18.54
N LYS A 85 4.66 0.86 -19.40
CA LYS A 85 4.61 2.25 -19.88
C LYS A 85 3.34 2.62 -20.65
N ASN A 86 2.56 1.64 -21.09
CA ASN A 86 1.33 1.81 -21.85
C ASN A 86 0.08 1.59 -20.97
N GLY A 87 0.25 1.21 -19.70
CA GLY A 87 -0.83 0.91 -18.77
C GLY A 87 -1.22 -0.58 -18.72
N GLY A 88 -0.51 -1.45 -19.42
CA GLY A 88 -0.72 -2.90 -19.34
C GLY A 88 -0.32 -3.45 -17.98
N PHE A 89 -1.13 -4.36 -17.43
CA PHE A 89 -0.85 -4.98 -16.13
C PHE A 89 0.40 -5.88 -16.21
N GLU A 90 1.34 -5.67 -15.29
CA GLU A 90 2.54 -6.51 -15.16
C GLU A 90 2.44 -7.43 -13.92
N ALA A 91 2.18 -6.85 -12.75
CA ALA A 91 2.19 -7.61 -11.50
C ALA A 91 1.55 -6.83 -10.33
N PHE A 92 1.30 -7.55 -9.24
CA PHE A 92 1.21 -6.96 -7.90
C PHE A 92 2.54 -7.07 -7.18
N ILE A 93 3.05 -5.97 -6.64
CA ILE A 93 4.30 -5.95 -5.88
C ILE A 93 4.04 -5.55 -4.42
N GLY A 94 4.90 -6.05 -3.51
CA GLY A 94 4.79 -5.75 -2.08
C GLY A 94 3.50 -6.28 -1.44
N ALA A 95 2.81 -7.23 -2.07
CA ALA A 95 1.68 -7.91 -1.48
C ALA A 95 2.06 -8.51 -0.13
N GLN A 96 1.18 -8.38 0.84
CA GLN A 96 1.40 -9.01 2.13
C GLN A 96 1.32 -10.53 1.95
N ARG A 97 2.40 -11.22 2.31
CA ARG A 97 2.37 -12.68 2.40
C ARG A 97 1.56 -13.06 3.64
N VAL A 98 0.29 -13.35 3.45
CA VAL A 98 -0.48 -14.06 4.45
C VAL A 98 0.17 -15.44 4.57
N LYS A 99 0.98 -15.67 5.61
CA LYS A 99 1.38 -17.03 5.98
C LYS A 99 0.12 -17.68 6.53
N PRO A 100 -0.50 -18.64 5.84
CA PRO A 100 -1.60 -19.37 6.44
C PRO A 100 -1.04 -20.05 7.69
N ASN A 101 -1.56 -19.71 8.86
CA ASN A 101 -1.30 -20.46 10.06
C ASN A 101 -2.03 -21.80 9.89
N LEU A 102 -1.26 -22.84 9.53
CA LEU A 102 -1.83 -24.17 9.30
C LEU A 102 -2.61 -24.68 10.51
N ALA A 103 -2.19 -24.29 11.72
CA ALA A 103 -2.92 -24.61 12.94
C ALA A 103 -4.27 -23.85 12.97
N GLU A 104 -4.31 -22.58 12.59
CA GLU A 104 -5.55 -21.82 12.52
C GLU A 104 -6.50 -22.35 11.44
N LEU A 105 -5.96 -22.74 10.27
CA LEU A 105 -6.73 -23.39 9.22
C LEU A 105 -7.34 -24.73 9.69
N PHE A 106 -6.56 -25.51 10.43
CA PHE A 106 -7.00 -26.77 11.01
C PHE A 106 -8.11 -26.53 12.05
N TRP A 107 -7.92 -25.60 12.98
CA TRP A 107 -8.92 -25.30 14.00
C TRP A 107 -10.19 -24.69 13.40
N ARG A 108 -10.10 -23.88 12.35
CA ARG A 108 -11.24 -23.33 11.62
C ARG A 108 -12.20 -24.40 11.07
N THR A 109 -11.66 -25.58 10.75
CA THR A 109 -12.47 -26.70 10.25
C THR A 109 -13.41 -27.25 11.33
N PHE A 110 -13.06 -27.09 12.61
CA PHE A 110 -13.83 -27.57 13.77
C PHE A 110 -14.63 -26.48 14.49
N MET A 111 -14.49 -25.22 14.07
CA MET A 111 -15.22 -24.09 14.67
C MET A 111 -16.65 -24.03 14.16
N THR A 112 -17.59 -23.64 15.06
CA THR A 112 -18.95 -23.27 14.67
C THR A 112 -18.94 -21.95 13.90
N GLU A 113 -20.03 -21.64 13.17
CA GLU A 113 -20.15 -20.37 12.42
C GLU A 113 -20.07 -19.14 13.34
N GLU A 114 -20.59 -19.24 14.57
CA GLU A 114 -20.47 -18.18 15.59
C GLU A 114 -19.04 -17.99 16.06
N GLN A 115 -18.28 -19.07 16.24
CA GLN A 115 -16.86 -19.01 16.58
C GLN A 115 -16.02 -18.48 15.43
N LYS A 116 -16.35 -18.83 14.18
CA LYS A 116 -15.71 -18.28 12.98
C LYS A 116 -15.95 -16.76 12.86
N ALA A 117 -17.16 -16.30 13.18
CA ALA A 117 -17.49 -14.88 13.17
C ALA A 117 -16.75 -14.07 14.25
N MET A 118 -16.41 -14.71 15.38
CA MET A 118 -15.62 -14.11 16.46
C MET A 118 -14.10 -14.21 16.22
N THR A 119 -13.67 -15.06 15.28
CA THR A 119 -12.26 -15.13 14.92
C THR A 119 -11.92 -13.84 14.19
N THR A 120 -10.98 -13.08 14.74
CA THR A 120 -10.57 -11.76 14.21
C THR A 120 -10.34 -11.89 12.71
N SER A 121 -11.19 -11.26 11.92
CA SER A 121 -11.01 -11.17 10.48
C SER A 121 -9.67 -10.49 10.27
N PHE A 122 -8.72 -11.18 9.64
CA PHE A 122 -7.48 -10.58 9.20
C PHE A 122 -7.84 -9.44 8.24
N VAL A 123 -7.76 -8.21 8.72
CA VAL A 123 -7.97 -7.04 7.87
C VAL A 123 -6.66 -6.83 7.10
N PRO A 124 -6.67 -7.07 5.80
CA PRO A 124 -5.47 -6.82 4.99
C PRO A 124 -5.09 -5.34 5.11
N VAL A 125 -3.81 -5.07 5.33
CA VAL A 125 -3.32 -3.70 5.39
C VAL A 125 -3.31 -3.10 3.98
N GLU A 126 -4.10 -2.06 3.79
CA GLU A 126 -4.10 -1.29 2.54
C GLU A 126 -2.99 -0.25 2.55
N TYR A 127 -2.31 -0.10 1.42
CA TYR A 127 -1.37 0.99 1.24
C TYR A 127 -2.12 2.31 1.05
N SER A 128 -1.59 3.36 1.66
CA SER A 128 -2.19 4.70 1.61
C SER A 128 -1.48 5.63 0.64
N ASN A 129 -0.18 5.45 0.46
CA ASN A 129 0.62 6.28 -0.44
C ASN A 129 1.84 5.51 -0.95
N LEU A 130 2.46 6.05 -2.00
CA LEU A 130 3.70 5.50 -2.53
C LEU A 130 4.60 6.61 -3.11
N THR A 131 5.90 6.33 -3.15
CA THR A 131 6.89 7.11 -3.91
C THR A 131 7.99 6.20 -4.43
N ILE A 132 8.85 6.70 -5.31
CA ILE A 132 9.94 5.92 -5.91
C ILE A 132 11.25 6.72 -5.85
N ASP A 133 12.36 6.03 -5.62
CA ASP A 133 13.68 6.64 -5.67
C ASP A 133 14.37 6.48 -7.04
N ASP A 134 15.51 7.15 -7.17
CA ASP A 134 16.32 7.12 -8.40
C ASP A 134 16.85 5.74 -8.79
N LYS A 135 16.87 4.80 -7.84
CA LYS A 135 17.33 3.42 -8.01
C LYS A 135 16.18 2.47 -8.34
N GLY A 136 14.94 2.96 -8.41
CA GLY A 136 13.76 2.18 -8.71
C GLY A 136 13.18 1.41 -7.52
N PHE A 137 13.55 1.76 -6.28
CA PHE A 137 12.88 1.23 -5.10
C PHE A 137 11.58 1.99 -4.85
N VAL A 138 10.49 1.25 -4.70
CA VAL A 138 9.17 1.79 -4.37
C VAL A 138 9.01 1.80 -2.85
N TYR A 139 8.74 2.96 -2.30
CA TYR A 139 8.41 3.13 -0.89
C TYR A 139 6.91 3.26 -0.76
N VAL A 140 6.32 2.46 0.13
CA VAL A 140 4.88 2.49 0.40
C VAL A 140 4.62 2.72 1.87
N THR A 141 3.51 3.40 2.14
CA THR A 141 3.01 3.60 3.50
C THR A 141 1.66 2.95 3.68
N ALA A 142 1.38 2.47 4.88
CA ALA A 142 0.09 1.93 5.28
C ALA A 142 -0.40 2.66 6.54
N SER A 143 -1.60 3.23 6.47
CA SER A 143 -2.25 3.92 7.59
C SER A 143 -3.36 3.10 8.26
N SER A 144 -3.69 1.93 7.69
CA SER A 144 -4.77 1.07 8.17
C SER A 144 -4.33 0.03 9.22
N ILE A 145 -3.10 0.15 9.74
CA ILE A 145 -2.60 -0.74 10.80
C ILE A 145 -3.25 -0.27 12.11
N ASP A 146 -4.01 -1.17 12.74
CA ASP A 146 -4.63 -0.83 14.00
C ASP A 146 -3.60 -0.69 15.14
N ARG A 147 -3.92 0.18 16.09
CA ARG A 147 -3.03 0.53 17.21
C ARG A 147 -2.62 -0.69 18.05
N TYR A 148 -3.53 -1.61 18.26
CA TYR A 148 -3.26 -2.80 19.07
C TYR A 148 -2.28 -3.75 18.39
N THR A 149 -2.47 -4.00 17.09
CA THR A 149 -1.56 -4.80 16.27
C THR A 149 -0.18 -4.17 16.21
N LEU A 150 -0.11 -2.85 16.00
CA LEU A 150 1.15 -2.13 16.02
C LEU A 150 1.84 -2.24 17.38
N TYR A 151 1.12 -2.02 18.47
CA TYR A 151 1.63 -2.14 19.84
C TYR A 151 2.16 -3.54 20.14
N ASN A 152 1.41 -4.59 19.79
CA ASN A 152 1.85 -5.97 20.00
C ASN A 152 3.09 -6.32 19.18
N THR A 153 3.14 -5.90 17.91
CA THR A 153 4.31 -6.10 17.05
C THR A 153 5.55 -5.47 17.66
N ILE A 154 5.38 -4.29 18.21
CA ILE A 154 6.38 -3.53 18.94
C ILE A 154 6.83 -4.27 20.20
N TRP A 155 5.89 -4.62 21.04
CA TRP A 155 6.16 -5.24 22.35
C TRP A 155 6.79 -6.62 22.22
N THR A 156 6.35 -7.41 21.26
CA THR A 156 6.90 -8.75 21.00
C THR A 156 8.20 -8.70 20.20
N ARG A 157 8.67 -7.52 19.80
CA ARG A 157 9.84 -7.34 18.92
C ARG A 157 9.73 -8.18 17.65
N SER A 158 8.52 -8.33 17.13
CA SER A 158 8.28 -9.13 15.94
C SER A 158 9.00 -8.51 14.74
N ALA A 159 9.79 -9.33 14.06
CA ALA A 159 10.41 -8.96 12.80
C ALA A 159 9.45 -9.15 11.60
N ASP A 160 8.17 -9.44 11.86
CA ASP A 160 7.20 -9.64 10.80
C ASP A 160 6.92 -8.31 10.08
N SER A 161 7.36 -8.24 8.84
CA SER A 161 7.17 -7.07 7.99
C SER A 161 5.71 -6.91 7.49
N SER A 162 4.83 -7.86 7.79
CA SER A 162 3.42 -7.82 7.34
C SER A 162 2.71 -6.58 7.88
N TYR A 163 3.02 -6.18 9.10
CA TYR A 163 2.43 -5.02 9.78
C TYR A 163 3.34 -3.79 9.78
N ALA A 164 4.35 -3.76 8.93
CA ALA A 164 5.21 -2.60 8.86
C ALA A 164 4.50 -1.42 8.18
N PRO A 165 4.43 -0.24 8.83
CA PRO A 165 3.75 0.93 8.28
C PRO A 165 4.47 1.51 7.07
N ILE A 166 5.75 1.23 6.93
CA ILE A 166 6.57 1.64 5.79
C ILE A 166 7.29 0.41 5.24
N LYS A 167 7.26 0.24 3.92
CA LYS A 167 8.03 -0.79 3.20
C LYS A 167 8.86 -0.17 2.09
N LYS A 168 10.01 -0.76 1.83
CA LYS A 168 10.87 -0.47 0.69
C LYS A 168 10.88 -1.69 -0.23
N ILE A 169 10.22 -1.57 -1.35
CA ILE A 169 10.01 -2.67 -2.30
C ILE A 169 11.02 -2.53 -3.44
N ASN A 170 11.77 -3.59 -3.70
CA ASN A 170 12.67 -3.64 -4.85
C ASN A 170 11.90 -3.92 -6.16
N PRO A 171 12.54 -3.78 -7.33
CA PRO A 171 11.90 -4.05 -8.61
C PRO A 171 11.36 -5.48 -8.80
N SER A 172 11.82 -6.44 -7.98
CA SER A 172 11.29 -7.82 -7.97
C SER A 172 10.09 -8.01 -7.03
N GLY A 173 9.59 -6.92 -6.43
CA GLY A 173 8.41 -6.94 -5.57
C GLY A 173 8.65 -7.36 -4.11
N THR A 174 9.92 -7.45 -3.69
CA THR A 174 10.29 -7.88 -2.33
C THR A 174 10.54 -6.67 -1.44
N ASP A 175 10.01 -6.69 -0.21
CA ASP A 175 10.35 -5.70 0.82
C ASP A 175 11.79 -5.94 1.30
N VAL A 176 12.65 -4.96 1.08
CA VAL A 176 14.08 -5.00 1.41
C VAL A 176 14.46 -4.00 2.51
N LEU A 177 13.47 -3.40 3.18
CA LEU A 177 13.75 -2.49 4.28
C LEU A 177 14.35 -3.28 5.45
N SER A 178 15.61 -2.98 5.76
CA SER A 178 16.27 -3.57 6.93
C SER A 178 15.66 -2.98 8.21
N ARG A 179 15.16 -3.84 9.07
CA ARG A 179 14.59 -3.49 10.37
C ARG A 179 15.46 -4.13 11.44
N THR A 180 16.44 -3.38 11.94
CA THR A 180 17.33 -3.81 13.02
C THR A 180 16.78 -3.33 14.35
N GLY A 181 16.26 -4.26 15.15
CA GLY A 181 15.77 -3.93 16.47
C GLY A 181 14.41 -3.21 16.46
N PHE A 182 13.98 -2.85 17.65
CA PHE A 182 12.74 -2.18 17.90
C PHE A 182 12.97 -0.66 17.90
N PHE A 183 12.52 0.00 16.85
CA PHE A 183 12.23 1.43 16.88
C PHE A 183 10.73 1.59 16.63
N PRO A 184 10.03 2.40 17.44
CA PRO A 184 8.68 2.79 17.07
C PRO A 184 8.77 3.37 15.65
N PRO A 185 7.94 2.90 14.73
CA PRO A 185 8.03 3.31 13.33
C PRO A 185 7.71 4.78 13.11
N VAL A 186 7.23 5.47 14.13
CA VAL A 186 6.77 6.86 14.02
C VAL A 186 6.99 7.60 15.34
N GLY A 187 7.70 8.73 15.25
CA GLY A 187 7.65 9.81 16.20
C GLY A 187 8.18 9.53 17.61
N ASP A 188 7.90 10.46 18.47
CA ASP A 188 8.36 10.47 19.83
C ASP A 188 7.69 9.38 20.69
N ILE A 189 8.42 8.91 21.68
CA ILE A 189 7.90 8.01 22.70
C ILE A 189 7.35 8.87 23.84
N ASN A 190 6.06 8.78 24.10
CA ASN A 190 5.49 9.32 25.33
C ASN A 190 5.87 8.43 26.50
N PHE A 191 6.38 9.06 27.55
CA PHE A 191 6.56 8.42 28.83
C PHE A 191 5.25 8.56 29.61
N ASP A 192 4.66 7.44 30.01
CA ASP A 192 3.66 7.48 31.07
C ASP A 192 4.36 7.97 32.35
N ALA A 193 3.95 9.14 32.82
CA ALA A 193 4.53 9.76 34.01
C ALA A 193 4.30 8.95 35.31
N TYR A 194 3.34 8.04 35.32
CA TYR A 194 2.99 7.20 36.46
C TYR A 194 3.74 5.87 36.49
N THR A 195 3.87 5.21 35.34
CA THR A 195 4.44 3.87 35.24
C THR A 195 5.87 3.87 34.74
N GLY A 196 6.34 4.97 34.19
CA GLY A 196 7.63 5.07 33.47
C GLY A 196 7.64 4.25 32.18
N ALA A 197 6.48 3.71 31.77
CA ALA A 197 6.36 2.94 30.56
C ALA A 197 6.49 3.85 29.32
N LYS A 198 7.17 3.34 28.29
CA LYS A 198 7.26 4.01 27.00
C LYS A 198 6.09 3.63 26.15
N GLU A 199 5.24 4.57 25.81
CA GLU A 199 4.10 4.36 24.91
C GLU A 199 4.38 5.02 23.55
N PRO A 200 4.02 4.34 22.44
CA PRO A 200 4.09 4.97 21.12
C PRO A 200 3.11 6.15 21.03
N VAL A 201 3.54 7.24 20.43
CA VAL A 201 2.65 8.37 20.14
C VAL A 201 1.62 7.94 19.10
N ASP A 202 0.37 8.28 19.32
CA ASP A 202 -0.70 8.05 18.35
C ASP A 202 -0.43 8.89 17.08
N PRO A 203 -0.26 8.26 15.90
CA PRO A 203 -0.03 8.98 14.65
C PRO A 203 -1.15 9.94 14.27
N SER A 204 -2.36 9.77 14.84
CA SER A 204 -3.48 10.67 14.61
C SER A 204 -3.42 11.96 15.44
N SER A 205 -2.43 12.06 16.33
CA SER A 205 -2.25 13.24 17.21
C SER A 205 -1.24 14.25 16.66
N ILE A 206 -0.71 14.04 15.44
CA ILE A 206 0.26 14.93 14.77
C ILE A 206 -0.40 15.68 13.61
#